data_569489f99a657814f4cd61c3bbc38c71
#
_entry.id   569489f99a657814f4cd61c3bbc38c71
#
_cell.length_a   1.000
_cell.length_b   1.000
_cell.length_c   1.000
_cell.angle_alpha   90.00
_cell.angle_beta   90.00
_cell.angle_gamma   90.00
#
_symmetry.space_group_name_H-M   'P 1'
#
loop_
_entity.id
_entity.type
_entity.pdbx_description
1 polymer ?
#
loop_
_entity_poly.entity_id
_entity_poly.type
_entity_poly.pdbx_seq_one_letter_code
_entity_poly.pdbx_strand_id
1 'polypeptide(L)'
;MKNTIQTIIVNRKKEVAFIMQETEKKYLKWYQKIAYGAGDLASNTSYGLVSSFVLLYLSDTMGLNTGIIGTLMLVSKFLDGISDVIFGNLIDRTKSKLGKARPWMLYAQIGVSLCLVLLFSIPGGMSETAQYAYFFAFYTALNAIFYTANGIAYSALSALITRNKNERVQLGSIRFMFAVATNIVMGFAVTGAVDAFGGGAAGWRMVAVICGVIGLGINTISCLCVKELPEEGSAAVEDTQKTKDDKIGFVESLKLLISNKYYILIVAIYIVYYFMSCLLYTSDA
;
A
#
# COMPACT_ATOMS: atom_id res chain seq x y z
N MET A 1 -30.31 -42.66 7.07
CA MET A 1 -29.04 -42.15 7.63
C MET A 1 -27.82 -42.42 6.73
N LYS A 2 -27.55 -43.64 6.24
CA LYS A 2 -26.42 -43.93 5.31
C LYS A 2 -26.49 -43.15 4.00
N ASN A 3 -27.62 -43.00 3.36
CA ASN A 3 -27.76 -42.28 2.08
C ASN A 3 -27.51 -40.76 2.25
N THR A 4 -27.91 -40.18 3.38
CA THR A 4 -27.68 -38.74 3.65
C THR A 4 -26.18 -38.42 3.85
N ILE A 5 -25.45 -39.32 4.55
CA ILE A 5 -24.01 -39.19 4.75
C ILE A 5 -23.25 -39.34 3.43
N GLN A 6 -23.65 -40.31 2.59
CA GLN A 6 -23.02 -40.47 1.26
C GLN A 6 -23.25 -39.26 0.34
N THR A 7 -24.43 -38.67 0.36
CA THR A 7 -24.73 -37.44 -0.41
C THR A 7 -23.90 -36.25 0.06
N ILE A 8 -23.71 -36.08 1.37
CA ILE A 8 -22.87 -35.02 1.94
C ILE A 8 -21.40 -35.21 1.54
N ILE A 9 -20.89 -36.46 1.58
CA ILE A 9 -19.50 -36.75 1.19
C ILE A 9 -19.27 -36.51 -0.31
N VAL A 10 -20.22 -36.88 -1.17
CA VAL A 10 -20.15 -36.67 -2.61
C VAL A 10 -20.19 -35.17 -2.94
N ASN A 11 -21.07 -34.41 -2.29
CA ASN A 11 -21.14 -32.98 -2.47
C ASN A 11 -19.83 -32.25 -2.00
N ARG A 12 -19.28 -32.62 -0.84
CA ARG A 12 -17.97 -32.11 -0.39
C ARG A 12 -16.84 -32.45 -1.34
N LYS A 13 -16.80 -33.68 -1.89
CA LYS A 13 -15.79 -34.04 -2.90
C LYS A 13 -15.92 -33.22 -4.17
N LYS A 14 -17.15 -32.96 -4.64
CA LYS A 14 -17.39 -32.06 -5.80
C LYS A 14 -16.99 -30.63 -5.52
N GLU A 15 -17.30 -30.09 -4.36
CA GLU A 15 -16.87 -28.75 -3.94
C GLU A 15 -15.35 -28.65 -3.84
N VAL A 16 -14.68 -29.62 -3.23
CA VAL A 16 -13.21 -29.64 -3.14
C VAL A 16 -12.58 -29.77 -4.52
N ALA A 17 -13.12 -30.61 -5.41
CA ALA A 17 -12.64 -30.73 -6.78
C ALA A 17 -12.85 -29.42 -7.59
N PHE A 18 -13.98 -28.76 -7.41
CA PHE A 18 -14.26 -27.46 -8.04
C PHE A 18 -13.30 -26.38 -7.53
N ILE A 19 -13.09 -26.30 -6.22
CA ILE A 19 -12.13 -25.35 -5.60
C ILE A 19 -10.70 -25.64 -6.07
N MET A 20 -10.29 -26.91 -6.17
CA MET A 20 -8.98 -27.30 -6.72
C MET A 20 -8.83 -26.88 -8.19
N GLN A 21 -9.85 -27.11 -9.00
CA GLN A 21 -9.84 -26.74 -10.41
C GLN A 21 -9.80 -25.21 -10.63
N GLU A 22 -10.50 -24.44 -9.80
CA GLU A 22 -10.42 -22.96 -9.82
C GLU A 22 -9.05 -22.46 -9.36
N THR A 23 -8.41 -23.10 -8.36
CA THR A 23 -7.07 -22.69 -7.89
C THR A 23 -5.96 -23.03 -8.87
N GLU A 24 -6.17 -23.95 -9.83
CA GLU A 24 -5.21 -24.26 -10.89
C GLU A 24 -5.41 -23.40 -12.16
N LYS A 25 -6.58 -22.79 -12.32
CA LYS A 25 -6.87 -21.94 -13.49
C LYS A 25 -5.98 -20.71 -13.49
N LYS A 26 -5.39 -20.40 -14.64
CA LYS A 26 -4.63 -19.15 -14.85
C LYS A 26 -5.59 -18.03 -15.21
N TYR A 27 -5.60 -16.97 -14.39
CA TYR A 27 -6.44 -15.79 -14.56
C TYR A 27 -5.69 -14.65 -15.24
N LEU A 28 -4.37 -14.56 -15.02
CA LEU A 28 -3.56 -13.43 -15.43
C LEU A 28 -2.55 -13.82 -16.51
N LYS A 29 -2.46 -13.00 -17.55
CA LYS A 29 -1.38 -13.05 -18.52
C LYS A 29 -0.10 -12.48 -17.93
N TRP A 30 1.06 -12.87 -18.48
CA TRP A 30 2.35 -12.44 -17.94
C TRP A 30 2.51 -10.91 -17.89
N TYR A 31 2.11 -10.21 -18.96
CA TYR A 31 2.18 -8.74 -18.98
C TYR A 31 1.31 -8.08 -17.89
N GLN A 32 0.18 -8.69 -17.53
CA GLN A 32 -0.68 -8.19 -16.45
C GLN A 32 -0.02 -8.34 -15.09
N LYS A 33 0.73 -9.43 -14.87
CA LYS A 33 1.50 -9.64 -13.63
C LYS A 33 2.61 -8.59 -13.50
N ILE A 34 3.34 -8.31 -14.60
CA ILE A 34 4.36 -7.26 -14.62
C ILE A 34 3.72 -5.89 -14.40
N ALA A 35 2.66 -5.56 -15.15
CA ALA A 35 1.98 -4.28 -15.02
C ALA A 35 1.43 -4.05 -13.59
N TYR A 36 0.85 -5.08 -12.97
CA TYR A 36 0.43 -5.02 -11.58
C TYR A 36 1.62 -4.80 -10.65
N GLY A 37 2.70 -5.57 -10.78
CA GLY A 37 3.90 -5.43 -9.95
C GLY A 37 4.57 -4.06 -10.08
N ALA A 38 4.51 -3.44 -11.26
CA ALA A 38 5.01 -2.08 -11.48
C ALA A 38 4.29 -1.01 -10.63
N GLY A 39 3.12 -1.31 -10.06
CA GLY A 39 2.48 -0.45 -9.06
C GLY A 39 3.35 -0.20 -7.83
N ASP A 40 4.18 -1.16 -7.42
CA ASP A 40 5.15 -0.94 -6.34
C ASP A 40 6.30 -0.01 -6.77
N LEU A 41 6.68 -0.01 -8.04
CA LEU A 41 7.61 1.00 -8.56
C LEU A 41 7.01 2.40 -8.43
N ALA A 42 5.73 2.58 -8.80
CA ALA A 42 5.03 3.85 -8.65
C ALA A 42 4.97 4.31 -7.19
N SER A 43 4.56 3.41 -6.30
CA SER A 43 4.43 3.69 -4.88
C SER A 43 5.77 4.00 -4.23
N ASN A 44 6.82 3.21 -4.51
CA ASN A 44 8.15 3.43 -3.95
C ASN A 44 8.86 4.65 -4.55
N THR A 45 8.57 5.04 -5.79
CA THR A 45 9.09 6.30 -6.36
C THR A 45 8.56 7.50 -5.58
N SER A 46 7.27 7.54 -5.28
CA SER A 46 6.66 8.64 -4.53
C SER A 46 7.01 8.58 -3.05
N TYR A 47 6.80 7.43 -2.41
CA TYR A 47 7.02 7.25 -0.97
C TYR A 47 8.50 7.16 -0.60
N GLY A 48 9.33 6.56 -1.45
CA GLY A 48 10.78 6.48 -1.25
C GLY A 48 11.43 7.86 -1.18
N LEU A 49 10.97 8.82 -2.00
CA LEU A 49 11.43 10.21 -1.92
C LEU A 49 11.08 10.82 -0.55
N VAL A 50 9.87 10.61 -0.05
CA VAL A 50 9.45 11.12 1.25
C VAL A 50 10.17 10.43 2.39
N SER A 51 10.19 9.09 2.41
CA SER A 51 10.74 8.33 3.54
C SER A 51 12.25 8.50 3.71
N SER A 52 12.99 8.65 2.60
CA SER A 52 14.47 8.73 2.64
C SER A 52 15.00 10.15 2.63
N PHE A 53 14.28 11.12 2.03
CA PHE A 53 14.86 12.43 1.73
C PHE A 53 14.09 13.62 2.32
N VAL A 54 12.88 13.44 2.86
CA VAL A 54 12.13 14.58 3.39
C VAL A 54 12.81 15.20 4.60
N LEU A 55 13.42 14.40 5.46
CA LEU A 55 14.15 14.90 6.62
C LEU A 55 15.37 15.71 6.18
N LEU A 56 16.14 15.19 5.21
CA LEU A 56 17.30 15.88 4.61
C LEU A 56 16.88 17.21 3.96
N TYR A 57 15.79 17.22 3.20
CA TYR A 57 15.26 18.46 2.61
C TYR A 57 14.89 19.50 3.65
N LEU A 58 14.20 19.09 4.71
CA LEU A 58 13.74 20.02 5.75
C LEU A 58 14.87 20.53 6.63
N SER A 59 15.87 19.68 6.96
CA SER A 59 17.02 20.08 7.78
C SER A 59 18.03 20.91 6.98
N ASP A 60 18.49 20.40 5.85
CA ASP A 60 19.64 20.97 5.15
C ASP A 60 19.24 22.10 4.21
N THR A 61 18.07 22.00 3.56
CA THR A 61 17.61 23.00 2.60
C THR A 61 16.77 24.09 3.26
N MET A 62 15.88 23.72 4.19
CA MET A 62 14.96 24.65 4.84
C MET A 62 15.49 25.15 6.20
N GLY A 63 16.50 24.49 6.78
CA GLY A 63 17.12 24.86 8.07
C GLY A 63 16.22 24.60 9.28
N LEU A 64 15.22 23.71 9.16
CA LEU A 64 14.27 23.43 10.22
C LEU A 64 14.84 22.44 11.25
N ASN A 65 14.37 22.53 12.49
CA ASN A 65 14.83 21.66 13.58
C ASN A 65 14.36 20.22 13.41
N THR A 66 15.31 19.28 13.31
CA THR A 66 15.07 17.84 13.07
C THR A 66 14.26 17.19 14.19
N GLY A 67 14.43 17.65 15.44
CA GLY A 67 13.67 17.12 16.59
C GLY A 67 12.18 17.41 16.49
N ILE A 68 11.82 18.64 16.07
CA ILE A 68 10.42 19.03 15.85
C ILE A 68 9.85 18.22 14.67
N ILE A 69 10.58 18.13 13.56
CA ILE A 69 10.17 17.36 12.38
C ILE A 69 9.91 15.90 12.76
N GLY A 70 10.84 15.26 13.47
CA GLY A 70 10.69 13.88 13.92
C GLY A 70 9.46 13.65 14.79
N THR A 71 9.17 14.61 15.69
CA THR A 71 7.97 14.56 16.54
C THR A 71 6.69 14.66 15.69
N LEU A 72 6.64 15.57 14.73
CA LEU A 72 5.50 15.71 13.80
C LEU A 72 5.29 14.46 12.95
N MET A 73 6.39 13.86 12.45
CA MET A 73 6.33 12.60 11.71
C MET A 73 5.78 11.46 12.57
N LEU A 74 6.18 11.39 13.84
CA LEU A 74 5.68 10.39 14.79
C LEU A 74 4.19 10.56 15.04
N VAL A 75 3.71 11.78 15.28
CA VAL A 75 2.27 12.08 15.42
C VAL A 75 1.49 11.67 14.17
N SER A 76 2.03 11.98 12.98
CA SER A 76 1.42 11.57 11.71
C SER A 76 1.29 10.04 11.61
N LYS A 77 2.25 9.26 12.12
CA LYS A 77 2.18 7.79 12.10
C LYS A 77 1.06 7.22 12.98
N PHE A 78 0.69 7.87 14.07
CA PHE A 78 -0.50 7.48 14.84
C PHE A 78 -1.79 7.70 14.04
N LEU A 79 -1.87 8.80 13.31
CA LEU A 79 -3.02 9.08 12.43
C LEU A 79 -3.11 8.09 11.27
N ASP A 80 -1.97 7.63 10.76
CA ASP A 80 -1.86 6.61 9.72
C ASP A 80 -2.53 5.28 10.17
N GLY A 81 -2.21 4.82 11.39
CA GLY A 81 -2.84 3.62 11.95
C GLY A 81 -4.37 3.71 12.12
N ILE A 82 -4.90 4.89 12.42
CA ILE A 82 -6.35 5.12 12.49
C ILE A 82 -6.97 5.10 11.08
N SER A 83 -6.31 5.74 10.13
CA SER A 83 -6.79 5.82 8.76
C SER A 83 -6.79 4.47 8.03
N ASP A 84 -5.86 3.56 8.35
CA ASP A 84 -5.83 2.20 7.82
C ASP A 84 -7.17 1.47 8.04
N VAL A 85 -7.70 1.54 9.26
CA VAL A 85 -8.98 0.90 9.60
C VAL A 85 -10.15 1.55 8.86
N ILE A 86 -10.13 2.88 8.72
CA ILE A 86 -11.18 3.63 8.03
C ILE A 86 -11.19 3.28 6.55
N PHE A 87 -10.04 3.36 5.88
CA PHE A 87 -9.93 3.09 4.44
C PHE A 87 -10.15 1.62 4.10
N GLY A 88 -9.72 0.68 4.95
CA GLY A 88 -10.03 -0.75 4.78
C GLY A 88 -11.54 -0.97 4.68
N ASN A 89 -12.30 -0.44 5.64
CA ASN A 89 -13.75 -0.56 5.66
C ASN A 89 -14.45 0.18 4.49
N LEU A 90 -13.91 1.33 4.09
CA LEU A 90 -14.47 2.15 3.00
C LEU A 90 -14.28 1.47 1.64
N ILE A 91 -13.12 0.89 1.39
CA ILE A 91 -12.79 0.15 0.16
C ILE A 91 -13.68 -1.08 0.02
N ASP A 92 -13.87 -1.84 1.10
CA ASP A 92 -14.71 -3.05 1.10
C ASP A 92 -16.17 -2.76 0.76
N ARG A 93 -16.67 -1.57 1.16
CA ARG A 93 -18.05 -1.12 0.87
C ARG A 93 -18.21 -0.45 -0.48
N THR A 94 -17.12 -0.19 -1.19
CA THR A 94 -17.17 0.54 -2.46
C THR A 94 -17.79 -0.32 -3.57
N LYS A 95 -18.79 0.26 -4.24
CA LYS A 95 -19.41 -0.32 -5.43
C LYS A 95 -19.21 0.63 -6.60
N SER A 96 -18.36 0.26 -7.56
CA SER A 96 -18.05 1.08 -8.72
C SER A 96 -18.02 0.24 -10.00
N LYS A 97 -18.25 0.89 -11.14
CA LYS A 97 -18.11 0.28 -12.47
C LYS A 97 -16.68 -0.19 -12.78
N LEU A 98 -15.68 0.38 -12.11
CA LEU A 98 -14.27 0.01 -12.23
C LEU A 98 -13.88 -1.15 -11.29
N GLY A 99 -14.74 -1.53 -10.36
CA GLY A 99 -14.46 -2.49 -9.30
C GLY A 99 -14.42 -1.84 -7.90
N LYS A 100 -13.95 -2.57 -6.89
CA LYS A 100 -13.86 -2.09 -5.49
C LYS A 100 -12.56 -1.33 -5.22
N ALA A 101 -11.41 -1.87 -5.63
CA ALA A 101 -10.09 -1.36 -5.32
C ALA A 101 -9.55 -0.36 -6.36
N ARG A 102 -9.80 -0.61 -7.65
CA ARG A 102 -9.24 0.19 -8.75
C ARG A 102 -9.54 1.69 -8.68
N PRO A 103 -10.77 2.16 -8.37
CA PRO A 103 -11.04 3.60 -8.27
C PRO A 103 -10.22 4.27 -7.18
N TRP A 104 -10.04 3.59 -6.03
CA TRP A 104 -9.21 4.10 -4.93
C TRP A 104 -7.74 4.26 -5.32
N MET A 105 -7.19 3.27 -6.05
CA MET A 105 -5.81 3.38 -6.57
C MET A 105 -5.64 4.59 -7.48
N LEU A 106 -6.60 4.83 -8.40
CA LEU A 106 -6.50 5.94 -9.35
C LEU A 106 -6.61 7.30 -8.66
N TYR A 107 -7.64 7.49 -7.84
CA TYR A 107 -7.88 8.79 -7.20
C TYR A 107 -6.86 9.09 -6.08
N ALA A 108 -6.51 8.09 -5.29
CA ALA A 108 -5.54 8.28 -4.23
C ALA A 108 -4.15 8.63 -4.77
N GLN A 109 -3.72 8.03 -5.88
CA GLN A 109 -2.43 8.36 -6.48
C GLN A 109 -2.33 9.79 -6.98
N ILE A 110 -3.43 10.38 -7.46
CA ILE A 110 -3.46 11.81 -7.79
C ILE A 110 -3.17 12.65 -6.53
N GLY A 111 -3.81 12.28 -5.41
CA GLY A 111 -3.58 12.93 -4.13
C GLY A 111 -2.13 12.77 -3.62
N VAL A 112 -1.57 11.55 -3.74
CA VAL A 112 -0.16 11.29 -3.42
C VAL A 112 0.77 12.20 -4.23
N SER A 113 0.60 12.25 -5.55
CA SER A 113 1.45 13.05 -6.42
C SER A 113 1.33 14.55 -6.13
N LEU A 114 0.12 15.04 -5.89
CA LEU A 114 -0.11 16.45 -5.53
C LEU A 114 0.52 16.79 -4.19
N CYS A 115 0.27 16.00 -3.15
CA CYS A 115 0.84 16.22 -1.82
C CYS A 115 2.36 16.10 -1.82
N LEU A 116 2.93 15.20 -2.64
CA LEU A 116 4.37 15.06 -2.82
C LEU A 116 5.00 16.36 -3.33
N VAL A 117 4.44 16.91 -4.39
CA VAL A 117 4.94 18.17 -4.97
C VAL A 117 4.80 19.33 -3.98
N LEU A 118 3.68 19.43 -3.28
CA LEU A 118 3.44 20.48 -2.28
C LEU A 118 4.40 20.33 -1.10
N LEU A 119 4.66 19.11 -0.63
CA LEU A 119 5.57 18.82 0.47
C LEU A 119 7.01 19.33 0.21
N PHE A 120 7.50 19.17 -1.03
CA PHE A 120 8.81 19.70 -1.46
C PHE A 120 8.74 21.11 -2.06
N SER A 121 7.63 21.83 -1.85
CA SER A 121 7.42 23.19 -2.36
C SER A 121 7.08 24.17 -1.24
N ILE A 122 7.68 24.02 -0.07
CA ILE A 122 7.45 24.93 1.06
C ILE A 122 7.92 26.34 0.70
N PRO A 123 7.07 27.39 0.81
CA PRO A 123 7.46 28.75 0.51
C PRO A 123 8.45 29.29 1.55
N GLY A 124 9.62 29.77 1.12
CA GLY A 124 10.66 30.28 2.02
C GLY A 124 10.33 31.61 2.74
N GLY A 125 9.23 32.29 2.34
CA GLY A 125 8.78 33.52 2.99
C GLY A 125 7.84 33.32 4.18
N MET A 126 7.53 32.08 4.56
CA MET A 126 6.67 31.76 5.70
C MET A 126 7.46 31.82 7.02
N SER A 127 6.77 32.16 8.12
CA SER A 127 7.36 31.99 9.46
C SER A 127 7.69 30.53 9.74
N GLU A 128 8.69 30.27 10.59
CA GLU A 128 9.13 28.92 10.91
C GLU A 128 7.98 28.02 11.39
N THR A 129 7.13 28.55 12.28
CA THR A 129 5.93 27.84 12.78
C THR A 129 4.96 27.49 11.63
N ALA A 130 4.79 28.39 10.66
CA ALA A 130 3.93 28.13 9.51
C ALA A 130 4.53 27.08 8.57
N GLN A 131 5.85 26.99 8.45
CA GLN A 131 6.53 25.93 7.68
C GLN A 131 6.35 24.55 8.33
N TYR A 132 6.43 24.46 9.68
CA TYR A 132 6.12 23.20 10.39
C TYR A 132 4.66 22.80 10.22
N ALA A 133 3.72 23.75 10.32
CA ALA A 133 2.29 23.45 10.14
C ALA A 133 2.00 23.01 8.69
N TYR A 134 2.61 23.65 7.70
CA TYR A 134 2.51 23.28 6.29
C TYR A 134 3.05 21.87 6.06
N PHE A 135 4.28 21.62 6.53
CA PHE A 135 4.87 20.28 6.48
C PHE A 135 3.96 19.22 7.07
N PHE A 136 3.51 19.43 8.31
CA PHE A 136 2.66 18.48 9.01
C PHE A 136 1.35 18.19 8.27
N ALA A 137 0.70 19.23 7.74
CA ALA A 137 -0.54 19.09 6.99
C ALA A 137 -0.36 18.22 5.73
N PHE A 138 0.63 18.55 4.88
CA PHE A 138 0.84 17.81 3.63
C PHE A 138 1.49 16.45 3.83
N TYR A 139 2.37 16.30 4.83
CA TYR A 139 2.94 15.01 5.20
C TYR A 139 1.88 14.04 5.71
N THR A 140 0.99 14.52 6.58
CA THR A 140 -0.11 13.72 7.12
C THR A 140 -1.14 13.39 6.03
N ALA A 141 -1.51 14.34 5.19
CA ALA A 141 -2.42 14.10 4.08
C ALA A 141 -1.84 13.07 3.09
N LEU A 142 -0.56 13.17 2.78
CA LEU A 142 0.13 12.24 1.91
C LEU A 142 0.11 10.83 2.51
N ASN A 143 0.57 10.66 3.74
CA ASN A 143 0.71 9.34 4.37
C ASN A 143 -0.65 8.77 4.80
N ALA A 144 -1.34 9.46 5.73
CA ALA A 144 -2.51 8.93 6.40
C ALA A 144 -3.79 8.93 5.54
N ILE A 145 -3.84 9.69 4.44
CA ILE A 145 -5.03 9.70 3.59
C ILE A 145 -4.74 9.01 2.26
N PHE A 146 -3.88 9.60 1.45
CA PHE A 146 -3.74 9.17 0.06
C PHE A 146 -2.88 7.91 -0.10
N TYR A 147 -1.73 7.83 0.58
CA TYR A 147 -0.86 6.67 0.47
C TYR A 147 -1.48 5.44 1.12
N THR A 148 -2.11 5.59 2.28
CA THR A 148 -2.87 4.54 2.96
C THR A 148 -4.01 4.02 2.09
N ALA A 149 -4.84 4.91 1.52
CA ALA A 149 -5.94 4.51 0.65
C ALA A 149 -5.43 3.75 -0.59
N ASN A 150 -4.35 4.23 -1.22
CA ASN A 150 -3.73 3.57 -2.37
C ASN A 150 -3.13 2.20 -1.99
N GLY A 151 -2.41 2.11 -0.89
CA GLY A 151 -1.73 0.90 -0.43
C GLY A 151 -2.70 -0.23 -0.07
N ILE A 152 -3.77 0.09 0.66
CA ILE A 152 -4.81 -0.88 1.02
C ILE A 152 -5.54 -1.36 -0.24
N ALA A 153 -5.94 -0.44 -1.12
CA ALA A 153 -6.61 -0.77 -2.37
C ALA A 153 -5.72 -1.65 -3.27
N TYR A 154 -4.44 -1.32 -3.39
CA TYR A 154 -3.47 -2.08 -4.16
C TYR A 154 -3.25 -3.49 -3.59
N SER A 155 -3.18 -3.62 -2.28
CA SER A 155 -3.07 -4.93 -1.62
C SER A 155 -4.33 -5.76 -1.79
N ALA A 156 -5.52 -5.17 -1.63
CA ALA A 156 -6.81 -5.82 -1.86
C ALA A 156 -6.97 -6.28 -3.32
N LEU A 157 -6.46 -5.49 -4.28
CA LEU A 157 -6.54 -5.81 -5.70
C LEU A 157 -5.88 -7.14 -6.03
N SER A 158 -4.81 -7.55 -5.33
CA SER A 158 -4.15 -8.85 -5.54
C SER A 158 -5.10 -10.03 -5.31
N ALA A 159 -6.02 -9.89 -4.37
CA ALA A 159 -7.02 -10.92 -4.07
C ALA A 159 -8.20 -10.90 -5.04
N LEU A 160 -8.50 -9.71 -5.62
CA LEU A 160 -9.63 -9.49 -6.51
C LEU A 160 -9.34 -9.87 -7.97
N ILE A 161 -8.08 -9.91 -8.39
CA ILE A 161 -7.71 -10.19 -9.79
C ILE A 161 -7.40 -11.67 -10.07
N THR A 162 -7.12 -12.48 -9.05
CA THR A 162 -6.87 -13.91 -9.22
C THR A 162 -7.28 -14.72 -8.00
N ARG A 163 -7.83 -15.92 -8.24
CA ARG A 163 -8.12 -16.94 -7.21
C ARG A 163 -7.01 -17.97 -7.10
N ASN A 164 -6.09 -17.99 -8.05
CA ASN A 164 -4.97 -18.93 -8.08
C ASN A 164 -3.90 -18.54 -7.06
N LYS A 165 -3.64 -19.42 -6.09
CA LYS A 165 -2.64 -19.20 -5.04
C LYS A 165 -1.22 -18.98 -5.60
N ASN A 166 -0.85 -19.76 -6.63
CA ASN A 166 0.49 -19.63 -7.24
C ASN A 166 0.64 -18.27 -7.95
N GLU A 167 -0.42 -17.77 -8.60
CA GLU A 167 -0.39 -16.43 -9.21
C GLU A 167 -0.26 -15.34 -8.15
N ARG A 168 -0.93 -15.45 -6.99
CA ARG A 168 -0.77 -14.50 -5.89
C ARG A 168 0.67 -14.46 -5.36
N VAL A 169 1.32 -15.62 -5.22
CA VAL A 169 2.73 -15.69 -4.84
C VAL A 169 3.62 -15.03 -5.89
N GLN A 170 3.37 -15.30 -7.18
CA GLN A 170 4.12 -14.64 -8.26
C GLN A 170 3.92 -13.12 -8.27
N LEU A 171 2.69 -12.64 -8.06
CA LEU A 171 2.40 -11.20 -7.93
C LEU A 171 3.21 -10.59 -6.79
N GLY A 172 3.22 -11.21 -5.60
CA GLY A 172 4.00 -10.76 -4.46
C GLY A 172 5.50 -10.72 -4.75
N SER A 173 6.05 -11.74 -5.41
CA SER A 173 7.47 -11.78 -5.79
C SER A 173 7.83 -10.67 -6.78
N ILE A 174 7.01 -10.44 -7.79
CA ILE A 174 7.23 -9.38 -8.80
C ILE A 174 7.14 -8.01 -8.13
N ARG A 175 6.17 -7.77 -7.25
CA ARG A 175 6.05 -6.56 -6.45
C ARG A 175 7.34 -6.28 -5.66
N PHE A 176 7.82 -7.29 -4.94
CA PHE A 176 9.04 -7.17 -4.14
C PHE A 176 10.27 -6.82 -5.00
N MET A 177 10.40 -7.46 -6.17
CA MET A 177 11.50 -7.14 -7.10
C MET A 177 11.46 -5.69 -7.56
N PHE A 178 10.28 -5.16 -7.93
CA PHE A 178 10.12 -3.77 -8.30
C PHE A 178 10.38 -2.82 -7.14
N ALA A 179 9.93 -3.15 -5.93
CA ALA A 179 10.17 -2.34 -4.74
C ALA A 179 11.66 -2.21 -4.45
N VAL A 180 12.40 -3.34 -4.43
CA VAL A 180 13.85 -3.34 -4.21
C VAL A 180 14.59 -2.56 -5.30
N ALA A 181 14.29 -2.83 -6.57
CA ALA A 181 14.91 -2.13 -7.68
C ALA A 181 14.68 -0.61 -7.62
N THR A 182 13.46 -0.19 -7.30
CA THR A 182 13.12 1.23 -7.16
C THR A 182 13.88 1.88 -6.02
N ASN A 183 13.96 1.23 -4.84
CA ASN A 183 14.69 1.79 -3.71
C ASN A 183 16.20 1.97 -4.02
N ILE A 184 16.81 1.01 -4.72
CA ILE A 184 18.20 1.11 -5.17
C ILE A 184 18.36 2.31 -6.12
N VAL A 185 17.51 2.42 -7.14
CA VAL A 185 17.57 3.54 -8.10
C VAL A 185 17.36 4.88 -7.41
N MET A 186 16.37 4.98 -6.52
CA MET A 186 16.10 6.22 -5.77
C MET A 186 17.28 6.62 -4.89
N GLY A 187 17.91 5.66 -4.19
CA GLY A 187 19.06 5.93 -3.34
C GLY A 187 20.26 6.54 -4.09
N PHE A 188 20.51 6.11 -5.32
CA PHE A 188 21.62 6.63 -6.12
C PHE A 188 21.26 7.86 -6.98
N ALA A 189 20.02 7.93 -7.48
CA ALA A 189 19.66 8.93 -8.47
C ALA A 189 19.17 10.26 -7.90
N VAL A 190 18.53 10.24 -6.72
CA VAL A 190 17.81 11.43 -6.21
C VAL A 190 18.75 12.59 -5.91
N THR A 191 19.84 12.38 -5.19
CA THR A 191 20.78 13.44 -4.81
C THR A 191 21.42 14.05 -6.04
N GLY A 192 21.93 13.22 -6.96
CA GLY A 192 22.50 13.68 -8.23
C GLY A 192 21.48 14.43 -9.12
N ALA A 193 20.22 14.01 -9.12
CA ALA A 193 19.15 14.70 -9.84
C ALA A 193 18.84 16.06 -9.19
N VAL A 194 18.80 16.17 -7.88
CA VAL A 194 18.60 17.44 -7.17
C VAL A 194 19.70 18.44 -7.55
N ASP A 195 20.95 18.01 -7.55
CA ASP A 195 22.08 18.85 -7.93
C ASP A 195 22.04 19.27 -9.41
N ALA A 196 21.68 18.34 -10.30
CA ALA A 196 21.54 18.62 -11.73
C ALA A 196 20.43 19.64 -12.05
N PHE A 197 19.39 19.71 -11.23
CA PHE A 197 18.31 20.70 -11.35
C PHE A 197 18.57 22.01 -10.58
N GLY A 198 19.81 22.28 -10.21
CA GLY A 198 20.25 23.53 -9.61
C GLY A 198 20.31 23.52 -8.08
N GLY A 199 20.12 22.36 -7.45
CA GLY A 199 20.23 22.19 -6.00
C GLY A 199 19.13 22.92 -5.20
N GLY A 200 19.28 22.90 -3.88
CA GLY A 200 18.38 23.61 -2.96
C GLY A 200 16.90 23.29 -3.16
N ALA A 201 16.02 24.19 -2.74
CA ALA A 201 14.56 23.99 -2.80
C ALA A 201 14.02 23.82 -4.24
N ALA A 202 14.66 24.43 -5.24
CA ALA A 202 14.25 24.30 -6.64
C ALA A 202 14.53 22.89 -7.18
N GLY A 203 15.71 22.33 -6.90
CA GLY A 203 16.09 20.98 -7.30
C GLY A 203 15.17 19.93 -6.66
N TRP A 204 14.90 20.03 -5.37
CA TRP A 204 13.97 19.14 -4.66
C TRP A 204 12.56 19.18 -5.25
N ARG A 205 12.06 20.38 -5.56
CA ARG A 205 10.74 20.55 -6.19
C ARG A 205 10.67 19.87 -7.56
N MET A 206 11.68 20.04 -8.40
CA MET A 206 11.72 19.42 -9.72
C MET A 206 11.75 17.89 -9.63
N VAL A 207 12.56 17.34 -8.73
CA VAL A 207 12.60 15.89 -8.49
C VAL A 207 11.24 15.38 -7.98
N ALA A 208 10.59 16.10 -7.06
CA ALA A 208 9.26 15.73 -6.57
C ALA A 208 8.20 15.73 -7.69
N VAL A 209 8.24 16.71 -8.61
CA VAL A 209 7.35 16.76 -9.79
C VAL A 209 7.60 15.55 -10.69
N ILE A 210 8.85 15.24 -11.01
CA ILE A 210 9.22 14.10 -11.85
C ILE A 210 8.76 12.80 -11.22
N CYS A 211 9.05 12.57 -9.94
CA CYS A 211 8.61 11.38 -9.20
C CYS A 211 7.09 11.28 -9.13
N GLY A 212 6.39 12.41 -8.91
CA GLY A 212 4.94 12.47 -8.89
C GLY A 212 4.30 12.08 -10.24
N VAL A 213 4.84 12.60 -11.35
CA VAL A 213 4.36 12.28 -12.71
C VAL A 213 4.63 10.82 -13.06
N ILE A 214 5.85 10.32 -12.80
CA ILE A 214 6.22 8.92 -13.02
C ILE A 214 5.32 7.99 -12.19
N GLY A 215 5.15 8.30 -10.89
CA GLY A 215 4.30 7.53 -9.99
C GLY A 215 2.84 7.48 -10.46
N LEU A 216 2.29 8.63 -10.87
CA LEU A 216 0.93 8.71 -11.39
C LEU A 216 0.75 7.91 -12.68
N GLY A 217 1.68 8.04 -13.62
CA GLY A 217 1.63 7.32 -14.91
C GLY A 217 1.69 5.81 -14.73
N ILE A 218 2.67 5.33 -13.98
CA ILE A 218 2.87 3.89 -13.76
C ILE A 218 1.73 3.28 -12.93
N ASN A 219 1.27 3.95 -11.87
CA ASN A 219 0.14 3.47 -11.08
C ASN A 219 -1.16 3.39 -11.92
N THR A 220 -1.38 4.36 -12.80
CA THR A 220 -2.51 4.35 -13.72
C THR A 220 -2.43 3.16 -14.68
N ILE A 221 -1.27 2.90 -15.27
CA ILE A 221 -1.04 1.73 -16.14
C ILE A 221 -1.26 0.44 -15.35
N SER A 222 -0.68 0.32 -14.15
CA SER A 222 -0.85 -0.84 -13.27
C SER A 222 -2.33 -1.13 -12.99
N CYS A 223 -3.09 -0.09 -12.67
CA CYS A 223 -4.52 -0.21 -12.37
C CYS A 223 -5.36 -0.59 -13.60
N LEU A 224 -5.08 -0.01 -14.78
CA LEU A 224 -5.88 -0.21 -15.99
C LEU A 224 -5.59 -1.55 -16.69
N CYS A 225 -4.38 -2.08 -16.57
CA CYS A 225 -3.96 -3.35 -17.19
C CYS A 225 -4.62 -4.59 -16.56
N VAL A 226 -5.13 -4.50 -15.34
CA VAL A 226 -5.78 -5.60 -14.64
C VAL A 226 -7.26 -5.33 -14.45
N LYS A 227 -8.07 -6.39 -14.43
CA LYS A 227 -9.50 -6.32 -14.15
C LYS A 227 -9.83 -7.16 -12.92
N GLU A 228 -10.67 -6.61 -12.06
CA GLU A 228 -11.24 -7.37 -10.96
C GLU A 228 -12.18 -8.46 -11.50
N LEU A 229 -12.14 -9.63 -10.88
CA LEU A 229 -13.02 -10.75 -11.24
C LEU A 229 -14.46 -10.41 -10.83
N PRO A 230 -15.46 -10.83 -11.62
CA PRO A 230 -16.87 -10.68 -11.25
C PRO A 230 -17.17 -11.36 -9.92
N GLU A 231 -18.08 -10.76 -9.14
CA GLU A 231 -18.49 -11.30 -7.83
C GLU A 231 -19.28 -12.60 -7.92
N GLU A 232 -19.76 -13.01 -9.10
CA GLU A 232 -20.63 -14.19 -9.30
C GLU A 232 -20.03 -15.53 -8.83
N GLY A 233 -18.74 -15.59 -8.54
CA GLY A 233 -18.11 -16.78 -7.96
C GLY A 233 -17.68 -16.63 -6.50
N SER A 234 -17.84 -15.47 -5.90
CA SER A 234 -17.57 -15.25 -4.46
C SER A 234 -18.69 -15.80 -3.58
N ALA A 235 -19.91 -15.92 -4.11
CA ALA A 235 -21.06 -16.44 -3.38
C ALA A 235 -20.88 -17.89 -2.87
N ALA A 236 -20.12 -18.73 -3.58
CA ALA A 236 -19.92 -20.11 -3.18
C ALA A 236 -18.90 -20.31 -2.03
N VAL A 237 -18.01 -19.31 -1.82
CA VAL A 237 -17.04 -19.33 -0.69
C VAL A 237 -17.55 -18.49 0.47
N GLU A 238 -18.37 -17.48 0.19
CA GLU A 238 -19.02 -16.68 1.24
C GLU A 238 -20.22 -17.42 1.89
N ASP A 239 -20.91 -18.33 1.19
CA ASP A 239 -22.04 -19.06 1.77
C ASP A 239 -21.64 -20.09 2.85
N THR A 240 -20.36 -20.48 2.92
CA THR A 240 -19.88 -21.30 4.06
C THR A 240 -19.51 -20.41 5.27
N GLN A 241 -19.44 -19.10 5.12
CA GLN A 241 -19.21 -18.15 6.22
C GLN A 241 -20.41 -17.24 6.53
N LYS A 242 -21.45 -17.24 5.68
CA LYS A 242 -22.70 -16.46 5.90
C LYS A 242 -23.74 -17.13 6.78
N THR A 243 -23.42 -18.21 7.46
CA THR A 243 -24.24 -18.64 8.59
C THR A 243 -23.88 -17.82 9.82
N LYS A 244 -24.62 -16.77 10.04
CA LYS A 244 -24.60 -15.73 11.08
C LYS A 244 -23.90 -14.45 10.65
N ASP A 245 -24.65 -13.64 9.94
CA ASP A 245 -24.45 -12.19 9.86
C ASP A 245 -24.87 -11.55 11.20
N ASP A 246 -24.27 -11.97 12.30
CA ASP A 246 -24.14 -11.16 13.49
C ASP A 246 -22.96 -10.22 13.20
N LYS A 247 -23.24 -8.94 13.22
CA LYS A 247 -22.25 -7.86 13.15
C LYS A 247 -21.18 -8.13 14.21
N ILE A 248 -20.14 -8.89 13.84
CA ILE A 248 -19.00 -9.13 14.72
C ILE A 248 -18.42 -7.77 15.03
N GLY A 249 -18.54 -7.34 16.27
CA GLY A 249 -18.05 -6.04 16.71
C GLY A 249 -16.52 -5.99 16.50
N PHE A 250 -15.99 -4.78 16.28
CA PHE A 250 -14.54 -4.56 16.12
C PHE A 250 -13.71 -5.27 17.21
N VAL A 251 -14.18 -5.22 18.46
CA VAL A 251 -13.54 -5.88 19.62
C VAL A 251 -13.53 -7.40 19.48
N GLU A 252 -14.59 -7.98 18.96
CA GLU A 252 -14.71 -9.43 18.78
C GLU A 252 -13.84 -9.93 17.61
N SER A 253 -13.76 -9.15 16.53
CA SER A 253 -12.80 -9.39 15.43
C SER A 253 -11.36 -9.34 15.91
N LEU A 254 -11.01 -8.37 16.75
CA LEU A 254 -9.68 -8.23 17.35
C LEU A 254 -9.37 -9.43 18.27
N LYS A 255 -10.34 -9.88 19.06
CA LYS A 255 -10.19 -11.05 19.92
C LYS A 255 -9.96 -12.34 19.12
N LEU A 256 -10.65 -12.50 17.99
CA LEU A 256 -10.44 -13.63 17.08
C LEU A 256 -9.04 -13.61 16.44
N LEU A 257 -8.54 -12.42 16.06
CA LEU A 257 -7.18 -12.26 15.53
C LEU A 257 -6.13 -12.62 16.59
N ILE A 258 -6.27 -12.11 17.81
CA ILE A 258 -5.34 -12.39 18.92
C ILE A 258 -5.42 -13.86 19.34
N SER A 259 -6.56 -14.52 19.20
CA SER A 259 -6.72 -15.95 19.49
C SER A 259 -6.04 -16.85 18.45
N ASN A 260 -5.71 -16.33 17.27
CA ASN A 260 -5.07 -17.11 16.22
C ASN A 260 -3.54 -17.14 16.41
N LYS A 261 -3.00 -18.27 16.86
CA LYS A 261 -1.57 -18.48 17.12
C LYS A 261 -0.68 -18.19 15.89
N TYR A 262 -1.16 -18.48 14.69
CA TYR A 262 -0.40 -18.20 13.46
C TYR A 262 -0.33 -16.72 13.16
N TYR A 263 -1.40 -15.99 13.42
CA TYR A 263 -1.41 -14.53 13.29
C TYR A 263 -0.42 -13.88 14.26
N ILE A 264 -0.45 -14.30 15.54
CA ILE A 264 0.49 -13.78 16.55
C ILE A 264 1.94 -14.10 16.16
N LEU A 265 2.21 -15.31 15.66
CA LEU A 265 3.56 -15.67 15.19
C LEU A 265 4.04 -14.77 14.06
N ILE A 266 3.18 -14.49 13.07
CA ILE A 266 3.50 -13.59 11.96
C ILE A 266 3.78 -12.18 12.49
N VAL A 267 2.93 -11.66 13.37
CA VAL A 267 3.12 -10.34 14.01
C VAL A 267 4.45 -10.28 14.77
N ALA A 268 4.78 -11.31 15.55
CA ALA A 268 6.04 -11.39 16.26
C ALA A 268 7.25 -11.38 15.32
N ILE A 269 7.19 -12.12 14.20
CA ILE A 269 8.25 -12.12 13.18
C ILE A 269 8.41 -10.71 12.58
N TYR A 270 7.31 -10.01 12.26
CA TYR A 270 7.35 -8.64 11.74
C TYR A 270 7.95 -7.66 12.75
N ILE A 271 7.58 -7.75 14.02
CA ILE A 271 8.15 -6.90 15.08
C ILE A 271 9.67 -7.11 15.19
N VAL A 272 10.13 -8.36 15.21
CA VAL A 272 11.57 -8.69 15.25
C VAL A 272 12.29 -8.17 14.01
N TYR A 273 11.69 -8.35 12.82
CA TYR A 273 12.26 -7.86 11.57
C TYR A 273 12.44 -6.33 11.56
N TYR A 274 11.42 -5.57 11.96
CA TYR A 274 11.51 -4.11 12.04
C TYR A 274 12.48 -3.64 13.12
N PHE A 275 12.53 -4.34 14.26
CA PHE A 275 13.47 -4.02 15.33
C PHE A 275 14.94 -4.25 14.88
N MET A 276 15.22 -5.37 14.20
CA MET A 276 16.53 -5.64 13.62
C MET A 276 16.91 -4.60 12.54
N SER A 277 15.97 -4.21 11.70
CA SER A 277 16.21 -3.18 10.69
C SER A 277 16.54 -1.83 11.36
N CYS A 278 15.86 -1.48 12.45
CA CYS A 278 16.15 -0.26 13.21
C CYS A 278 17.54 -0.30 13.88
N LEU A 279 17.94 -1.43 14.44
CA LEU A 279 19.26 -1.58 15.06
C LEU A 279 20.40 -1.48 14.04
N LEU A 280 20.23 -2.04 12.83
CA LEU A 280 21.22 -1.91 11.76
C LEU A 280 21.41 -0.44 11.34
N TYR A 281 20.34 0.34 11.28
CA TYR A 281 20.42 1.77 10.98
C TYR A 281 21.14 2.59 12.05
N THR A 282 21.06 2.17 13.32
CA THR A 282 21.76 2.86 14.44
C THR A 282 23.21 2.43 14.62
N SER A 283 23.63 1.30 14.05
CA SER A 283 25.02 0.84 14.17
C SER A 283 25.96 1.47 13.13
N ASP A 284 25.41 2.04 12.05
CA ASP A 284 26.16 2.71 10.97
C ASP A 284 26.19 4.25 11.13
N ALA A 285 25.60 4.79 12.20
CA ALA A 285 25.64 6.21 12.58
C ALA A 285 26.62 6.45 13.72
#